data_0a1c6f67e2b78dae7839f96ff0c5b6bf
#
_entry.id   0a1c6f67e2b78dae7839f96ff0c5b6bf
#
_cell.length_a   1.000
_cell.length_b   1.000
_cell.length_c   1.000
_cell.angle_alpha   90.00
_cell.angle_beta   90.00
_cell.angle_gamma   90.00
#
_symmetry.space_group_name_H-M   'P 1'
#
loop_
_entity.id
_entity.type
_entity.pdbx_description
1 polymer ?
#
loop_
_entity_poly.entity_id
_entity_poly.type
_entity_poly.pdbx_seq_one_letter_code
_entity_poly.pdbx_strand_id
1 'polypeptide(L)'
;MRSVPVLVCILSLLVGAAAHAAVWNVTLIERSADARLERARMERAYLGHPGGSAADALTVAMDEAQFELEAGKSSVKLTTQPAASLDAARSAALAAEKAGGNLLVVNLPAAWGAAVAGAVKVPVLNVGASADSLRESECAVNLYHLLPSERMRADALAQALIARKWVNVLLLNGPSPDDATRSAAAQASIKRYGLKTVAVKPFKLSADPRERALGNLTLLTTGLTYDVVWVVDSDGEFARSLPYNTASARPVVGDGGLVAVAWQSQFERFGAPQVSRRFAKTAKRPMTDHDWAAWMAGKAIVAAATASPKTDPASIHKALLAASLDGSKGVVMQFRPWDRQLRQPVLLTDGQGVQGIMPLEGVMHPKNVLDTLGGDEPEKLCKARL
;
A
#
# COMPACT_ATOMS: atom_id res chain seq x y z
N MET A 1 -12.33 53.73 -69.59
CA MET A 1 -12.71 53.56 -68.19
C MET A 1 -12.26 52.14 -67.76
N ARG A 2 -11.17 52.03 -66.98
CA ARG A 2 -10.64 50.75 -66.51
C ARG A 2 -11.00 50.64 -65.07
N SER A 3 -11.82 49.59 -64.69
CA SER A 3 -12.23 49.24 -63.36
C SER A 3 -11.12 48.42 -62.69
N VAL A 4 -10.65 48.88 -61.53
CA VAL A 4 -9.67 48.16 -60.64
C VAL A 4 -10.45 47.36 -59.60
N PRO A 5 -10.20 46.07 -59.42
CA PRO A 5 -10.83 45.32 -58.36
C PRO A 5 -10.11 45.53 -57.00
N VAL A 6 -10.85 45.90 -55.99
CA VAL A 6 -10.36 46.02 -54.60
C VAL A 6 -10.31 44.61 -53.99
N LEU A 7 -9.10 44.16 -53.69
CA LEU A 7 -8.85 42.89 -52.99
C LEU A 7 -8.99 43.11 -51.46
N VAL A 8 -10.09 42.64 -50.90
CA VAL A 8 -10.31 42.66 -49.43
C VAL A 8 -9.58 41.44 -48.81
N CYS A 9 -8.42 41.68 -48.17
CA CYS A 9 -7.75 40.69 -47.33
C CYS A 9 -8.50 40.57 -46.00
N ILE A 10 -9.21 39.43 -45.79
CA ILE A 10 -9.78 39.04 -44.51
C ILE A 10 -8.64 38.45 -43.66
N LEU A 11 -8.16 39.22 -42.69
CA LEU A 11 -7.19 38.78 -41.70
C LEU A 11 -7.91 37.91 -40.64
N SER A 12 -7.86 36.60 -40.77
CA SER A 12 -8.38 35.65 -39.79
C SER A 12 -7.51 35.71 -38.52
N LEU A 13 -7.96 36.37 -37.48
CA LEU A 13 -7.38 36.30 -36.15
C LEU A 13 -7.60 34.89 -35.58
N LEU A 14 -6.59 34.03 -35.67
CA LEU A 14 -6.49 32.80 -34.89
C LEU A 14 -6.31 33.20 -33.41
N VAL A 15 -7.38 33.29 -32.68
CA VAL A 15 -7.33 33.32 -31.22
C VAL A 15 -6.87 31.95 -30.76
N GLY A 16 -5.57 31.77 -30.61
CA GLY A 16 -5.00 30.60 -29.95
C GLY A 16 -5.51 30.57 -28.54
N ALA A 17 -6.41 29.64 -28.21
CA ALA A 17 -6.77 29.33 -26.85
C ALA A 17 -5.49 28.96 -26.10
N ALA A 18 -5.01 29.84 -25.23
CA ALA A 18 -3.92 29.55 -24.32
C ALA A 18 -4.34 28.30 -23.51
N ALA A 19 -3.76 27.15 -23.81
CA ALA A 19 -3.98 25.96 -23.04
C ALA A 19 -3.44 26.25 -21.62
N HIS A 20 -4.33 26.58 -20.70
CA HIS A 20 -3.98 26.74 -19.29
C HIS A 20 -3.47 25.41 -18.77
N ALA A 21 -2.31 25.44 -18.11
CA ALA A 21 -1.76 24.26 -17.45
C ALA A 21 -2.78 23.73 -16.43
N ALA A 22 -3.07 22.43 -16.49
CA ALA A 22 -3.98 21.80 -15.52
C ALA A 22 -3.33 21.78 -14.14
N VAL A 23 -4.00 22.36 -13.16
CA VAL A 23 -3.53 22.36 -11.76
C VAL A 23 -4.24 21.26 -11.00
N TRP A 24 -3.48 20.28 -10.50
CA TRP A 24 -3.96 19.19 -9.69
C TRP A 24 -3.77 19.54 -8.21
N ASN A 25 -4.86 19.82 -7.51
CA ASN A 25 -4.84 20.08 -6.08
C ASN A 25 -4.99 18.77 -5.32
N VAL A 26 -3.89 18.28 -4.76
CA VAL A 26 -3.81 17.03 -4.02
C VAL A 26 -3.70 17.31 -2.54
N THR A 27 -4.54 16.67 -1.73
CA THR A 27 -4.46 16.80 -0.26
C THR A 27 -4.10 15.45 0.35
N LEU A 28 -2.98 15.40 1.08
CA LEU A 28 -2.62 14.30 1.96
C LEU A 28 -3.31 14.49 3.30
N ILE A 29 -4.02 13.47 3.77
CA ILE A 29 -4.60 13.43 5.12
C ILE A 29 -3.90 12.33 5.91
N GLU A 30 -3.25 12.68 7.02
CA GLU A 30 -2.53 11.74 7.89
C GLU A 30 -2.95 11.91 9.35
N ARG A 31 -2.72 10.84 10.16
CA ARG A 31 -2.95 10.94 11.61
C ARG A 31 -1.98 11.94 12.23
N SER A 32 -2.51 12.85 13.06
CA SER A 32 -1.70 13.80 13.83
C SER A 32 -0.88 13.14 14.94
N ALA A 33 -1.31 11.97 15.43
CA ALA A 33 -0.61 11.17 16.42
C ALA A 33 -0.70 9.69 16.01
N ASP A 34 0.34 9.18 15.38
CA ASP A 34 0.45 7.77 15.02
C ASP A 34 1.48 7.11 15.95
N ALA A 35 1.01 6.22 16.83
CA ALA A 35 1.87 5.51 17.77
C ALA A 35 3.00 4.71 17.07
N ARG A 36 2.80 4.32 15.81
CA ARG A 36 3.85 3.63 15.03
C ARG A 36 5.03 4.54 14.70
N LEU A 37 4.83 5.87 14.71
CA LEU A 37 5.86 6.89 14.46
C LEU A 37 6.49 7.43 15.74
N GLU A 38 6.16 6.88 16.91
CA GLU A 38 6.87 7.21 18.15
C GLU A 38 8.36 6.85 18.02
N ARG A 39 9.22 7.72 18.52
CA ARG A 39 10.68 7.61 18.36
C ARG A 39 11.20 6.22 18.73
N ALA A 40 10.79 5.69 19.88
CA ALA A 40 11.23 4.38 20.34
C ALA A 40 10.83 3.22 19.39
N ARG A 41 9.71 3.34 18.68
CA ARG A 41 9.26 2.36 17.68
C ARG A 41 10.02 2.50 16.37
N MET A 42 10.23 3.74 15.91
CA MET A 42 11.01 4.00 14.71
C MET A 42 12.47 3.55 14.85
N GLU A 43 13.08 3.74 16.02
CA GLU A 43 14.43 3.26 16.32
C GLU A 43 14.56 1.73 16.28
N ARG A 44 13.48 0.99 16.55
CA ARG A 44 13.42 -0.48 16.45
C ARG A 44 13.24 -1.00 15.02
N ALA A 45 12.82 -0.14 14.10
CA ALA A 45 12.65 -0.41 12.68
C ALA A 45 11.90 -1.72 12.38
N TYR A 46 10.71 -1.90 12.98
CA TYR A 46 9.87 -3.08 12.72
C TYR A 46 9.54 -3.20 11.22
N LEU A 47 9.72 -4.40 10.68
CA LEU A 47 9.41 -4.68 9.28
C LEU A 47 7.91 -4.50 9.02
N GLY A 48 7.58 -3.87 7.89
CA GLY A 48 6.18 -3.59 7.54
C GLY A 48 5.55 -2.39 8.26
N HIS A 49 6.31 -1.69 9.14
CA HIS A 49 5.84 -0.48 9.81
C HIS A 49 6.28 0.79 9.06
N PRO A 50 5.51 1.90 9.17
CA PRO A 50 5.92 3.16 8.58
C PRO A 50 7.18 3.72 9.27
N GLY A 51 8.03 4.39 8.51
CA GLY A 51 9.26 5.02 9.01
C GLY A 51 9.17 6.55 9.12
N GLY A 52 8.03 7.16 8.76
CA GLY A 52 7.83 8.61 8.78
C GLY A 52 6.54 9.03 8.09
N SER A 53 6.41 10.33 7.82
CA SER A 53 5.26 10.90 7.10
C SER A 53 5.22 10.43 5.65
N ALA A 54 4.03 10.19 5.13
CA ALA A 54 3.82 9.90 3.71
C ALA A 54 4.15 11.10 2.81
N ALA A 55 4.17 12.31 3.36
CA ALA A 55 4.54 13.53 2.64
C ALA A 55 5.97 13.46 2.08
N ASP A 56 6.91 12.82 2.80
CA ASP A 56 8.30 12.67 2.36
C ASP A 56 8.36 11.96 0.99
N ALA A 57 7.65 10.86 0.86
CA ALA A 57 7.66 10.05 -0.35
C ALA A 57 6.87 10.69 -1.51
N LEU A 58 5.76 11.36 -1.20
CA LEU A 58 5.01 12.14 -2.18
C LEU A 58 5.85 13.28 -2.75
N THR A 59 6.59 13.99 -1.89
CA THR A 59 7.50 15.06 -2.32
C THR A 59 8.57 14.53 -3.26
N VAL A 60 9.22 13.41 -2.90
CA VAL A 60 10.23 12.76 -3.78
C VAL A 60 9.62 12.40 -5.14
N ALA A 61 8.39 11.84 -5.18
CA ALA A 61 7.75 11.50 -6.44
C ALA A 61 7.43 12.72 -7.30
N MET A 62 7.02 13.84 -6.70
CA MET A 62 6.75 15.09 -7.42
C MET A 62 8.04 15.72 -7.95
N ASP A 63 9.11 15.75 -7.16
CA ASP A 63 10.41 16.29 -7.56
C ASP A 63 10.99 15.48 -8.74
N GLU A 64 10.86 14.15 -8.69
CA GLU A 64 11.32 13.26 -9.79
C GLU A 64 10.54 13.49 -11.10
N ALA A 65 9.29 13.92 -11.02
CA ALA A 65 8.39 14.05 -12.16
C ALA A 65 8.25 15.48 -12.68
N GLN A 66 9.02 16.44 -12.17
CA GLN A 66 8.88 17.86 -12.55
C GLN A 66 8.91 18.07 -14.07
N PHE A 67 9.90 17.51 -14.77
CA PHE A 67 10.01 17.64 -16.22
C PHE A 67 8.87 16.96 -16.97
N GLU A 68 8.37 15.83 -16.48
CA GLU A 68 7.24 15.11 -17.07
C GLU A 68 5.95 15.94 -16.95
N LEU A 69 5.72 16.52 -15.77
CA LEU A 69 4.57 17.40 -15.52
C LEU A 69 4.63 18.67 -16.38
N GLU A 70 5.80 19.31 -16.49
CA GLU A 70 6.02 20.49 -17.35
C GLU A 70 5.75 20.15 -18.83
N ALA A 71 6.28 19.03 -19.33
CA ALA A 71 6.03 18.56 -20.69
C ALA A 71 4.54 18.27 -20.95
N GLY A 72 3.85 17.72 -19.95
CA GLY A 72 2.40 17.46 -19.98
C GLY A 72 1.53 18.70 -19.76
N LYS A 73 2.14 19.90 -19.59
CA LYS A 73 1.45 21.16 -19.25
C LYS A 73 0.53 20.98 -18.03
N SER A 74 1.01 20.27 -17.02
CA SER A 74 0.32 20.01 -15.78
C SER A 74 1.17 20.40 -14.59
N SER A 75 0.55 20.71 -13.47
CA SER A 75 1.23 20.95 -12.20
C SER A 75 0.45 20.30 -11.05
N VAL A 76 1.17 19.86 -10.02
CA VAL A 76 0.58 19.26 -8.82
C VAL A 76 0.89 20.14 -7.62
N LYS A 77 -0.16 20.56 -6.92
CA LYS A 77 -0.05 21.30 -5.65
C LYS A 77 -0.41 20.34 -4.53
N LEU A 78 0.58 19.92 -3.76
CA LEU A 78 0.42 19.06 -2.60
C LEU A 78 0.20 19.88 -1.34
N THR A 79 -0.83 19.53 -0.55
CA THR A 79 -1.09 20.08 0.78
C THR A 79 -1.26 18.93 1.77
N THR A 80 -0.82 19.13 3.03
CA THR A 80 -0.95 18.11 4.08
C THR A 80 -1.90 18.62 5.16
N GLN A 81 -2.83 17.75 5.59
CA GLN A 81 -3.81 18.01 6.64
C GLN A 81 -3.70 16.91 7.72
N PRO A 82 -3.31 17.28 8.96
CA PRO A 82 -3.32 16.34 10.07
C PRO A 82 -4.75 16.09 10.57
N ALA A 83 -5.06 14.85 10.94
CA ALA A 83 -6.34 14.46 11.52
C ALA A 83 -6.15 13.74 12.86
N ALA A 84 -6.80 14.23 13.91
CA ALA A 84 -6.73 13.67 15.25
C ALA A 84 -7.81 12.60 15.52
N SER A 85 -8.86 12.53 14.68
CA SER A 85 -9.97 11.61 14.80
C SER A 85 -10.56 11.27 13.43
N LEU A 86 -11.43 10.25 13.39
CA LEU A 86 -12.22 9.91 12.20
C LEU A 86 -13.01 11.11 11.68
N ASP A 87 -13.70 11.84 12.57
CA ASP A 87 -14.51 12.99 12.19
C ASP A 87 -13.65 14.16 11.68
N ALA A 88 -12.47 14.36 12.26
CA ALA A 88 -11.51 15.34 11.77
C ALA A 88 -10.99 14.98 10.36
N ALA A 89 -10.68 13.70 10.11
CA ALA A 89 -10.26 13.23 8.79
C ALA A 89 -11.36 13.41 7.73
N ARG A 90 -12.61 13.06 8.07
CA ARG A 90 -13.78 13.27 7.21
C ARG A 90 -14.02 14.74 6.91
N SER A 91 -13.95 15.60 7.92
CA SER A 91 -14.12 17.05 7.77
C SER A 91 -13.02 17.66 6.91
N ALA A 92 -11.76 17.24 7.09
CA ALA A 92 -10.64 17.67 6.26
C ALA A 92 -10.83 17.27 4.78
N ALA A 93 -11.33 16.07 4.53
CA ALA A 93 -11.60 15.58 3.17
C ALA A 93 -12.69 16.41 2.48
N LEU A 94 -13.81 16.65 3.15
CA LEU A 94 -14.90 17.50 2.64
C LEU A 94 -14.45 18.94 2.39
N ALA A 95 -13.64 19.50 3.30
CA ALA A 95 -13.08 20.84 3.13
C ALA A 95 -12.14 20.93 1.94
N ALA A 96 -11.28 19.91 1.75
CA ALA A 96 -10.36 19.83 0.62
C ALA A 96 -11.13 19.74 -0.71
N GLU A 97 -12.14 18.88 -0.83
CA GLU A 97 -12.98 18.76 -2.03
C GLU A 97 -13.72 20.09 -2.31
N LYS A 98 -14.32 20.70 -1.30
CA LYS A 98 -15.02 22.01 -1.42
C LYS A 98 -14.07 23.13 -1.86
N ALA A 99 -12.81 23.08 -1.47
CA ALA A 99 -11.78 24.04 -1.89
C ALA A 99 -11.22 23.78 -3.30
N GLY A 100 -11.79 22.85 -4.06
CA GLY A 100 -11.35 22.49 -5.41
C GLY A 100 -10.23 21.44 -5.42
N GLY A 101 -10.09 20.66 -4.36
CA GLY A 101 -9.24 19.48 -4.33
C GLY A 101 -9.73 18.43 -5.34
N ASN A 102 -8.82 17.93 -6.16
CA ASN A 102 -9.14 17.01 -7.24
C ASN A 102 -8.91 15.54 -6.83
N LEU A 103 -8.01 15.32 -5.86
CA LEU A 103 -7.58 13.99 -5.42
C LEU A 103 -7.11 14.05 -3.96
N LEU A 104 -7.40 13.00 -3.22
CA LEU A 104 -6.92 12.83 -1.85
C LEU A 104 -5.93 11.67 -1.77
N VAL A 105 -4.92 11.81 -0.92
CA VAL A 105 -4.07 10.71 -0.45
C VAL A 105 -4.33 10.53 1.04
N VAL A 106 -4.54 9.30 1.49
CA VAL A 106 -4.85 9.03 2.91
C VAL A 106 -3.86 8.05 3.52
N ASN A 107 -3.18 8.49 4.58
CA ASN A 107 -2.36 7.66 5.47
C ASN A 107 -3.09 7.51 6.80
N LEU A 108 -4.16 6.72 6.79
CA LEU A 108 -5.14 6.62 7.87
C LEU A 108 -5.44 5.14 8.21
N PRO A 109 -5.97 4.85 9.42
CA PRO A 109 -6.57 3.55 9.73
C PRO A 109 -7.71 3.19 8.77
N ALA A 110 -7.98 1.90 8.60
CA ALA A 110 -8.97 1.40 7.64
C ALA A 110 -10.34 2.08 7.76
N ALA A 111 -10.91 2.10 8.96
CA ALA A 111 -12.22 2.71 9.21
C ALA A 111 -12.26 4.22 8.86
N TRP A 112 -11.15 4.95 9.10
CA TRP A 112 -11.07 6.37 8.75
C TRP A 112 -10.96 6.56 7.24
N GLY A 113 -10.16 5.71 6.56
CA GLY A 113 -10.03 5.71 5.11
C GLY A 113 -11.37 5.43 4.41
N ALA A 114 -12.13 4.43 4.89
CA ALA A 114 -13.48 4.14 4.41
C ALA A 114 -14.44 5.33 4.61
N ALA A 115 -14.42 5.94 5.80
CA ALA A 115 -15.27 7.11 6.11
C ALA A 115 -14.93 8.32 5.23
N VAL A 116 -13.65 8.56 4.94
CA VAL A 116 -13.19 9.61 4.01
C VAL A 116 -13.70 9.30 2.61
N ALA A 117 -13.47 8.11 2.08
CA ALA A 117 -13.90 7.73 0.74
C ALA A 117 -15.41 7.82 0.55
N GLY A 118 -16.18 7.42 1.57
CA GLY A 118 -17.65 7.54 1.57
C GLY A 118 -18.18 8.98 1.66
N ALA A 119 -17.34 9.94 2.07
CA ALA A 119 -17.75 11.34 2.23
C ALA A 119 -17.52 12.20 0.98
N VAL A 120 -16.58 11.83 0.11
CA VAL A 120 -16.16 12.63 -1.07
C VAL A 120 -16.41 11.89 -2.38
N LYS A 121 -16.42 12.63 -3.48
CA LYS A 121 -16.57 12.08 -4.85
C LYS A 121 -15.24 11.98 -5.58
N VAL A 122 -14.24 12.76 -5.16
CA VAL A 122 -12.90 12.72 -5.75
C VAL A 122 -12.20 11.39 -5.46
N PRO A 123 -11.27 10.94 -6.30
CA PRO A 123 -10.46 9.75 -6.04
C PRO A 123 -9.66 9.89 -4.75
N VAL A 124 -9.56 8.79 -4.01
CA VAL A 124 -8.82 8.67 -2.76
C VAL A 124 -7.77 7.57 -2.90
N LEU A 125 -6.50 7.89 -2.75
CA LEU A 125 -5.39 6.95 -2.79
C LEU A 125 -5.01 6.54 -1.37
N ASN A 126 -5.26 5.30 -0.99
CA ASN A 126 -4.95 4.75 0.32
C ASN A 126 -3.52 4.23 0.36
N VAL A 127 -2.69 4.84 1.18
CA VAL A 127 -1.28 4.47 1.45
C VAL A 127 -1.05 4.02 2.89
N GLY A 128 -2.10 4.00 3.73
CA GLY A 128 -1.98 3.76 5.18
C GLY A 128 -2.52 2.42 5.67
N ALA A 129 -3.52 1.83 4.98
CA ALA A 129 -4.23 0.65 5.47
C ALA A 129 -4.22 -0.51 4.49
N SER A 130 -3.85 -1.70 5.01
CA SER A 130 -3.81 -2.97 4.27
C SER A 130 -5.06 -3.84 4.47
N ALA A 131 -6.03 -3.41 5.30
CA ALA A 131 -7.20 -4.20 5.65
C ALA A 131 -7.97 -4.69 4.42
N ASP A 132 -8.29 -5.98 4.38
CA ASP A 132 -9.04 -6.61 3.29
C ASP A 132 -10.45 -6.05 3.16
N SER A 133 -11.09 -5.65 4.28
CA SER A 133 -12.44 -5.06 4.28
C SER A 133 -12.59 -3.88 3.31
N LEU A 134 -11.52 -3.07 3.13
CA LEU A 134 -11.52 -1.94 2.19
C LEU A 134 -11.57 -2.37 0.70
N ARG A 135 -11.30 -3.63 0.39
CA ARG A 135 -11.36 -4.24 -0.94
C ARG A 135 -12.58 -5.14 -1.09
N GLU A 136 -13.27 -5.41 0.00
CA GLU A 136 -14.38 -6.35 0.12
C GLU A 136 -15.67 -5.65 0.57
N SER A 137 -16.04 -5.79 1.84
CA SER A 137 -17.32 -5.30 2.40
C SER A 137 -17.42 -3.78 2.48
N GLU A 138 -16.30 -3.08 2.66
CA GLU A 138 -16.20 -1.62 2.79
C GLU A 138 -15.56 -0.97 1.54
N CYS A 139 -15.55 -1.67 0.41
CA CYS A 139 -14.99 -1.15 -0.82
C CYS A 139 -15.78 0.07 -1.33
N ALA A 140 -15.07 1.02 -1.91
CA ALA A 140 -15.66 2.21 -2.53
C ALA A 140 -15.08 2.43 -3.93
N VAL A 141 -15.92 2.90 -4.85
CA VAL A 141 -15.56 3.11 -6.27
C VAL A 141 -14.43 4.11 -6.47
N ASN A 142 -14.27 5.03 -5.53
CA ASN A 142 -13.27 6.10 -5.54
C ASN A 142 -12.04 5.81 -4.66
N LEU A 143 -11.95 4.63 -4.01
CA LEU A 143 -10.86 4.29 -3.10
C LEU A 143 -9.86 3.35 -3.77
N TYR A 144 -8.65 3.81 -4.01
CA TYR A 144 -7.55 3.09 -4.65
C TYR A 144 -6.51 2.68 -3.61
N HIS A 145 -5.96 1.47 -3.72
CA HIS A 145 -5.08 0.89 -2.70
C HIS A 145 -3.67 0.67 -3.22
N LEU A 146 -2.67 1.27 -2.58
CA LEU A 146 -1.27 1.20 -2.99
C LEU A 146 -0.49 0.12 -2.20
N LEU A 147 -0.83 -0.08 -0.92
CA LEU A 147 -0.28 -1.19 -0.12
C LEU A 147 -0.90 -2.53 -0.54
N PRO A 148 -0.14 -3.64 -0.49
CA PRO A 148 -0.72 -4.97 -0.56
C PRO A 148 -1.74 -5.17 0.56
N SER A 149 -2.84 -5.88 0.27
CA SER A 149 -3.80 -6.27 1.30
C SER A 149 -3.20 -7.30 2.26
N GLU A 150 -3.82 -7.51 3.41
CA GLU A 150 -3.40 -8.56 4.36
C GLU A 150 -3.47 -9.94 3.70
N ARG A 151 -4.49 -10.20 2.90
CA ARG A 151 -4.61 -11.44 2.11
C ARG A 151 -3.49 -11.57 1.08
N MET A 152 -3.08 -10.50 0.39
CA MET A 152 -1.94 -10.54 -0.54
C MET A 152 -0.64 -10.91 0.18
N ARG A 153 -0.41 -10.36 1.36
CA ARG A 153 0.77 -10.67 2.20
C ARG A 153 0.74 -12.12 2.69
N ALA A 154 -0.42 -12.57 3.18
CA ALA A 154 -0.60 -13.93 3.65
C ALA A 154 -0.48 -14.96 2.51
N ASP A 155 -1.05 -14.69 1.35
CA ASP A 155 -0.89 -15.53 0.15
C ASP A 155 0.58 -15.65 -0.29
N ALA A 156 1.31 -14.53 -0.25
CA ALA A 156 2.74 -14.51 -0.57
C ALA A 156 3.56 -15.41 0.37
N LEU A 157 3.29 -15.34 1.67
CA LEU A 157 3.94 -16.21 2.65
C LEU A 157 3.52 -17.67 2.45
N ALA A 158 2.23 -17.97 2.27
CA ALA A 158 1.73 -19.33 2.06
C ALA A 158 2.38 -19.99 0.83
N GLN A 159 2.51 -19.27 -0.29
CA GLN A 159 3.24 -19.76 -1.47
C GLN A 159 4.69 -20.09 -1.14
N ALA A 160 5.38 -19.23 -0.39
CA ALA A 160 6.75 -19.47 0.02
C ALA A 160 6.90 -20.71 0.92
N LEU A 161 5.91 -20.96 1.79
CA LEU A 161 5.89 -22.15 2.65
C LEU A 161 5.70 -23.44 1.83
N ILE A 162 4.74 -23.45 0.89
CA ILE A 162 4.52 -24.59 0.00
C ILE A 162 5.78 -24.90 -0.81
N ALA A 163 6.42 -23.91 -1.40
CA ALA A 163 7.64 -24.10 -2.18
C ALA A 163 8.78 -24.73 -1.37
N ARG A 164 8.81 -24.48 -0.05
CA ARG A 164 9.79 -25.04 0.89
C ARG A 164 9.33 -26.34 1.55
N LYS A 165 8.11 -26.81 1.25
CA LYS A 165 7.48 -27.98 1.88
C LYS A 165 7.31 -27.83 3.40
N TRP A 166 7.14 -26.62 3.89
CA TRP A 166 6.83 -26.31 5.29
C TRP A 166 5.32 -26.25 5.44
N VAL A 167 4.68 -27.40 5.57
CA VAL A 167 3.23 -27.52 5.45
C VAL A 167 2.50 -27.45 6.80
N ASN A 168 3.18 -27.77 7.92
CA ASN A 168 2.58 -27.77 9.25
C ASN A 168 2.88 -26.43 9.96
N VAL A 169 1.86 -25.61 10.14
CA VAL A 169 1.97 -24.23 10.66
C VAL A 169 1.49 -24.15 12.11
N LEU A 170 2.33 -23.69 13.02
CA LEU A 170 1.93 -23.19 14.33
C LEU A 170 1.64 -21.69 14.20
N LEU A 171 0.40 -21.27 14.43
CA LEU A 171 -0.02 -19.88 14.38
C LEU A 171 -0.01 -19.25 15.79
N LEU A 172 0.75 -18.18 15.97
CA LEU A 172 0.75 -17.37 17.18
C LEU A 172 0.03 -16.05 16.91
N ASN A 173 -0.95 -15.71 17.75
CA ASN A 173 -1.87 -14.60 17.51
C ASN A 173 -1.80 -13.59 18.65
N GLY A 174 -1.56 -12.32 18.30
CA GLY A 174 -1.56 -11.20 19.21
C GLY A 174 -2.97 -10.83 19.72
N PRO A 175 -3.04 -9.95 20.73
CA PRO A 175 -4.28 -9.64 21.43
C PRO A 175 -5.12 -8.53 20.79
N SER A 176 -4.60 -7.83 19.76
CA SER A 176 -5.30 -6.66 19.20
C SER A 176 -6.43 -7.08 18.24
N PRO A 177 -7.44 -6.21 18.02
CA PRO A 177 -8.44 -6.44 16.96
C PRO A 177 -7.83 -6.56 15.56
N ASP A 178 -6.77 -5.81 15.28
CA ASP A 178 -6.04 -5.90 14.01
C ASP A 178 -5.37 -7.27 13.86
N ASP A 179 -4.80 -7.82 14.95
CA ASP A 179 -4.22 -9.18 14.94
C ASP A 179 -5.28 -10.24 14.66
N ALA A 180 -6.48 -10.10 15.20
CA ALA A 180 -7.58 -11.03 14.93
C ALA A 180 -7.95 -11.05 13.44
N THR A 181 -8.03 -9.88 12.81
CA THR A 181 -8.32 -9.73 11.37
C THR A 181 -7.20 -10.33 10.50
N ARG A 182 -5.96 -10.03 10.83
CA ARG A 182 -4.77 -10.52 10.11
C ARG A 182 -4.59 -12.04 10.30
N SER A 183 -4.90 -12.56 11.49
CA SER A 183 -4.93 -13.99 11.77
C SER A 183 -5.97 -14.71 10.92
N ALA A 184 -7.16 -14.13 10.74
CA ALA A 184 -8.17 -14.68 9.85
C ALA A 184 -7.69 -14.74 8.39
N ALA A 185 -7.02 -13.69 7.89
CA ALA A 185 -6.41 -13.68 6.56
C ALA A 185 -5.32 -14.76 6.43
N ALA A 186 -4.45 -14.90 7.44
CA ALA A 186 -3.42 -15.95 7.47
C ALA A 186 -4.04 -17.35 7.41
N GLN A 187 -5.06 -17.63 8.22
CA GLN A 187 -5.76 -18.92 8.23
C GLN A 187 -6.47 -19.21 6.89
N ALA A 188 -7.06 -18.19 6.27
CA ALA A 188 -7.69 -18.32 4.95
C ALA A 188 -6.65 -18.69 3.88
N SER A 189 -5.47 -18.04 3.88
CA SER A 189 -4.38 -18.35 2.95
C SER A 189 -3.75 -19.72 3.25
N ILE A 190 -3.55 -20.09 4.51
CA ILE A 190 -3.10 -21.44 4.91
C ILE A 190 -4.02 -22.50 4.30
N LYS A 191 -5.34 -22.33 4.44
CA LYS A 191 -6.35 -23.23 3.86
C LYS A 191 -6.31 -23.22 2.32
N ARG A 192 -6.26 -22.03 1.70
CA ARG A 192 -6.26 -21.84 0.24
C ARG A 192 -5.11 -22.59 -0.42
N TYR A 193 -3.93 -22.57 0.19
CA TYR A 193 -2.73 -23.19 -0.34
C TYR A 193 -2.47 -24.60 0.18
N GLY A 194 -3.45 -25.23 0.87
CA GLY A 194 -3.35 -26.61 1.32
C GLY A 194 -2.35 -26.85 2.45
N LEU A 195 -1.98 -25.80 3.18
CA LEU A 195 -1.20 -25.90 4.42
C LEU A 195 -2.07 -26.37 5.57
N LYS A 196 -1.47 -26.84 6.66
CA LYS A 196 -2.16 -27.36 7.84
C LYS A 196 -1.85 -26.50 9.07
N THR A 197 -2.85 -25.89 9.66
CA THR A 197 -2.71 -25.28 10.99
C THR A 197 -2.66 -26.38 12.05
N VAL A 198 -1.51 -26.52 12.72
CA VAL A 198 -1.31 -27.49 13.82
C VAL A 198 -1.99 -27.01 15.08
N ALA A 199 -1.81 -25.73 15.41
CA ALA A 199 -2.48 -25.07 16.54
C ALA A 199 -2.51 -23.55 16.29
N VAL A 200 -3.48 -22.89 16.95
CA VAL A 200 -3.52 -21.44 17.09
C VAL A 200 -3.36 -21.14 18.57
N LYS A 201 -2.32 -20.39 18.95
CA LYS A 201 -2.06 -20.04 20.34
C LYS A 201 -2.04 -18.52 20.50
N PRO A 202 -2.81 -17.95 21.43
CA PRO A 202 -2.70 -16.53 21.75
C PRO A 202 -1.41 -16.25 22.50
N PHE A 203 -0.80 -15.09 22.25
CA PHE A 203 0.25 -14.53 23.09
C PHE A 203 -0.16 -13.16 23.65
N LYS A 204 0.48 -12.76 24.72
CA LYS A 204 0.30 -11.44 25.32
C LYS A 204 1.56 -11.02 26.08
N LEU A 205 2.08 -9.84 25.77
CA LEU A 205 3.09 -9.21 26.60
C LEU A 205 2.40 -8.49 27.76
N SER A 206 2.66 -8.94 28.99
CA SER A 206 2.02 -8.42 30.19
C SER A 206 3.00 -8.35 31.36
N ALA A 207 2.86 -7.32 32.17
CA ALA A 207 3.58 -7.20 33.44
C ALA A 207 2.94 -8.03 34.56
N ASP A 208 1.73 -8.58 34.36
CA ASP A 208 1.04 -9.44 35.34
C ASP A 208 1.75 -10.80 35.43
N PRO A 209 2.27 -11.21 36.61
CA PRO A 209 2.90 -12.52 36.80
C PRO A 209 2.03 -13.70 36.41
N ARG A 210 0.71 -13.58 36.54
CA ARG A 210 -0.26 -14.63 36.18
C ARG A 210 -0.34 -14.87 34.67
N GLU A 211 0.00 -13.88 33.87
CA GLU A 211 -0.02 -13.95 32.40
C GLU A 211 1.37 -14.24 31.81
N ARG A 212 2.39 -14.45 32.63
CA ARG A 212 3.79 -14.68 32.19
C ARG A 212 3.91 -15.81 31.15
N ALA A 213 3.07 -16.83 31.25
CA ALA A 213 3.06 -17.94 30.29
C ALA A 213 2.69 -17.50 28.87
N LEU A 214 1.83 -16.49 28.74
CA LEU A 214 1.40 -15.97 27.43
C LEU A 214 2.50 -15.16 26.70
N GLY A 215 3.50 -14.69 27.41
CA GLY A 215 4.67 -14.02 26.84
C GLY A 215 5.90 -14.93 26.68
N ASN A 216 5.80 -16.20 27.10
CA ASN A 216 6.95 -17.12 27.07
C ASN A 216 7.05 -17.81 25.71
N LEU A 217 7.99 -17.33 24.89
CA LEU A 217 8.24 -17.79 23.51
C LEU A 217 8.53 -19.30 23.44
N THR A 218 9.40 -19.80 24.32
CA THR A 218 9.76 -21.22 24.36
C THR A 218 8.54 -22.08 24.73
N LEU A 219 7.77 -21.68 25.74
CA LEU A 219 6.58 -22.42 26.18
C LEU A 219 5.49 -22.44 25.11
N LEU A 220 5.28 -21.33 24.41
CA LEU A 220 4.28 -21.25 23.33
C LEU A 220 4.64 -22.14 22.13
N THR A 221 5.93 -22.38 21.91
CA THR A 221 6.44 -23.16 20.77
C THR A 221 6.85 -24.61 21.13
N THR A 222 6.73 -25.02 22.38
CA THR A 222 7.04 -26.40 22.82
C THR A 222 5.85 -27.36 22.69
N GLY A 223 6.13 -28.66 22.68
CA GLY A 223 5.15 -29.74 22.79
C GLY A 223 4.32 -30.02 21.53
N LEU A 224 4.70 -29.46 20.39
CA LEU A 224 4.02 -29.64 19.09
C LEU A 224 5.02 -29.98 17.99
N THR A 225 4.56 -30.75 17.00
CA THR A 225 5.31 -30.98 15.75
C THR A 225 4.79 -30.03 14.68
N TYR A 226 5.64 -29.11 14.25
CA TYR A 226 5.36 -28.12 13.20
C TYR A 226 6.62 -27.87 12.36
N ASP A 227 6.44 -27.35 11.15
CA ASP A 227 7.53 -27.01 10.25
C ASP A 227 7.93 -25.53 10.38
N VAL A 228 6.96 -24.66 10.70
CA VAL A 228 7.10 -23.21 10.73
C VAL A 228 6.20 -22.61 11.79
N VAL A 229 6.65 -21.50 12.39
CA VAL A 229 5.83 -20.63 13.23
C VAL A 229 5.39 -19.43 12.43
N TRP A 230 4.07 -19.20 12.35
CA TRP A 230 3.51 -17.99 11.78
C TRP A 230 3.05 -17.08 12.91
N VAL A 231 3.61 -15.89 13.02
CA VAL A 231 3.27 -14.93 14.06
C VAL A 231 2.49 -13.75 13.46
N VAL A 232 1.38 -13.40 14.11
CA VAL A 232 0.58 -12.21 13.82
C VAL A 232 0.68 -11.27 15.02
N ASP A 233 1.38 -10.17 14.83
CA ASP A 233 1.72 -9.17 15.86
C ASP A 233 1.79 -7.78 15.23
N SER A 234 0.65 -7.10 15.18
CA SER A 234 0.55 -5.75 14.61
C SER A 234 1.38 -4.71 15.38
N ASP A 235 1.80 -5.03 16.61
CA ASP A 235 2.69 -4.23 17.43
C ASP A 235 4.18 -4.47 17.09
N GLY A 236 4.55 -5.70 16.72
CA GLY A 236 5.90 -6.10 16.33
C GLY A 236 6.84 -6.43 17.51
N GLU A 237 6.46 -6.13 18.74
CA GLU A 237 7.36 -6.28 19.91
C GLU A 237 7.61 -7.74 20.25
N PHE A 238 6.57 -8.58 20.25
CA PHE A 238 6.69 -10.01 20.50
C PHE A 238 7.36 -10.72 19.31
N ALA A 239 6.92 -10.42 18.08
CA ALA A 239 7.41 -11.06 16.87
C ALA A 239 8.91 -10.86 16.66
N ARG A 240 9.46 -9.70 17.06
CA ARG A 240 10.88 -9.36 16.89
C ARG A 240 11.83 -10.37 17.53
N SER A 241 11.50 -10.87 18.70
CA SER A 241 12.36 -11.78 19.47
C SER A 241 12.10 -13.26 19.17
N LEU A 242 10.97 -13.58 18.53
CA LEU A 242 10.52 -14.96 18.30
C LEU A 242 11.51 -15.81 17.46
N PRO A 243 12.13 -15.31 16.38
CA PRO A 243 13.07 -16.11 15.58
C PRO A 243 14.25 -16.68 16.35
N TYR A 244 14.61 -16.06 17.47
CA TYR A 244 15.78 -16.43 18.28
C TYR A 244 15.44 -17.27 19.52
N ASN A 245 14.13 -17.46 19.82
CA ASN A 245 13.67 -18.01 21.12
C ASN A 245 12.64 -19.13 20.98
N THR A 246 12.49 -19.74 19.81
CA THR A 246 11.61 -20.91 19.61
C THR A 246 12.20 -22.15 20.32
N ALA A 247 11.33 -23.04 20.86
CA ALA A 247 11.75 -24.27 21.54
C ALA A 247 12.50 -25.23 20.59
N SER A 248 12.23 -25.18 19.31
CA SER A 248 12.92 -25.93 18.26
C SER A 248 13.39 -24.96 17.19
N ALA A 249 14.53 -25.20 16.56
CA ALA A 249 15.05 -24.40 15.45
C ALA A 249 14.13 -24.54 14.22
N ARG A 250 13.07 -23.77 14.17
CA ARG A 250 12.10 -23.71 13.08
C ARG A 250 12.02 -22.30 12.52
N PRO A 251 11.77 -22.15 11.20
CA PRO A 251 11.54 -20.84 10.61
C PRO A 251 10.37 -20.12 11.25
N VAL A 252 10.48 -18.78 11.27
CA VAL A 252 9.39 -17.88 11.70
C VAL A 252 8.99 -17.04 10.49
N VAL A 253 7.70 -16.86 10.28
CA VAL A 253 7.12 -16.02 9.22
C VAL A 253 5.99 -15.16 9.79
N GLY A 254 5.58 -14.13 9.08
CA GLY A 254 4.50 -13.23 9.47
C GLY A 254 5.03 -11.84 9.80
N ASP A 255 4.89 -11.42 11.06
CA ASP A 255 5.41 -10.11 11.52
C ASP A 255 6.83 -10.19 12.11
N GLY A 256 7.44 -11.37 12.05
CA GLY A 256 8.84 -11.63 12.40
C GLY A 256 9.45 -12.70 11.52
N GLY A 257 10.77 -12.79 11.50
CA GLY A 257 11.49 -13.69 10.62
C GLY A 257 11.31 -13.32 9.14
N LEU A 258 10.62 -14.14 8.35
CA LEU A 258 10.29 -13.84 6.95
C LEU A 258 8.98 -13.04 6.88
N VAL A 259 9.06 -11.80 6.45
CA VAL A 259 7.95 -10.84 6.39
C VAL A 259 7.60 -10.51 4.94
N ALA A 260 6.31 -10.39 4.65
CA ALA A 260 5.81 -9.98 3.34
C ALA A 260 5.57 -8.45 3.30
N VAL A 261 6.31 -7.73 2.45
CA VAL A 261 6.30 -6.27 2.39
C VAL A 261 6.11 -5.76 0.97
N ALA A 262 5.63 -4.53 0.83
CA ALA A 262 5.60 -3.84 -0.46
C ALA A 262 7.00 -3.44 -0.90
N TRP A 263 7.89 -3.08 0.01
CA TRP A 263 9.22 -2.59 -0.29
C TRP A 263 10.25 -2.97 0.77
N GLN A 264 11.48 -3.17 0.31
CA GLN A 264 12.66 -3.30 1.15
C GLN A 264 13.77 -2.43 0.58
N SER A 265 14.34 -1.56 1.40
CA SER A 265 15.34 -0.57 0.97
C SER A 265 16.63 -1.20 0.43
N GLN A 266 16.90 -2.45 0.80
CA GLN A 266 18.05 -3.26 0.34
C GLN A 266 17.72 -4.12 -0.89
N PHE A 267 16.60 -3.87 -1.57
CA PHE A 267 16.28 -4.56 -2.81
C PHE A 267 17.20 -4.07 -3.93
N GLU A 268 17.98 -4.99 -4.53
CA GLU A 268 19.09 -4.64 -5.44
C GLU A 268 18.76 -4.81 -6.94
N ARG A 269 17.49 -5.04 -7.30
CA ARG A 269 17.08 -5.28 -8.69
C ARG A 269 16.20 -4.15 -9.23
N PHE A 270 16.05 -4.11 -10.56
CA PHE A 270 15.06 -3.33 -11.30
C PHE A 270 15.07 -1.81 -11.00
N GLY A 271 16.24 -1.22 -10.72
CA GLY A 271 16.35 0.18 -10.40
C GLY A 271 16.00 0.55 -8.93
N ALA A 272 15.65 -0.42 -8.10
CA ALA A 272 15.31 -0.19 -6.70
C ALA A 272 16.40 0.52 -5.88
N PRO A 273 17.73 0.23 -6.06
CA PRO A 273 18.76 0.96 -5.35
C PRO A 273 18.77 2.46 -5.62
N GLN A 274 18.41 2.87 -6.85
CA GLN A 274 18.31 4.29 -7.22
C GLN A 274 17.15 4.96 -6.49
N VAL A 275 15.98 4.32 -6.44
CA VAL A 275 14.79 4.82 -5.71
C VAL A 275 15.12 4.95 -4.22
N SER A 276 15.66 3.89 -3.60
CA SER A 276 16.03 3.88 -2.18
C SER A 276 17.04 4.99 -1.84
N ARG A 277 18.06 5.21 -2.70
CA ARG A 277 19.06 6.27 -2.48
C ARG A 277 18.47 7.67 -2.60
N ARG A 278 17.62 7.93 -3.61
CA ARG A 278 16.97 9.24 -3.79
C ARG A 278 16.07 9.54 -2.60
N PHE A 279 15.24 8.59 -2.20
CA PHE A 279 14.40 8.72 -1.01
C PHE A 279 15.23 9.02 0.24
N ALA A 280 16.25 8.20 0.52
CA ALA A 280 17.10 8.37 1.71
C ALA A 280 17.85 9.72 1.71
N LYS A 281 18.24 10.23 0.54
CA LYS A 281 18.86 11.57 0.42
C LYS A 281 17.91 12.68 0.87
N THR A 282 16.63 12.59 0.54
CA THR A 282 15.61 13.59 0.88
C THR A 282 15.05 13.38 2.30
N ALA A 283 14.58 12.19 2.62
CA ALA A 283 13.92 11.87 3.89
C ALA A 283 14.87 11.59 5.06
N LYS A 284 16.20 11.44 4.79
CA LYS A 284 17.27 11.12 5.78
C LYS A 284 17.03 9.82 6.55
N ARG A 285 16.30 8.89 5.97
CA ARG A 285 16.00 7.56 6.51
C ARG A 285 15.80 6.55 5.40
N PRO A 286 15.90 5.23 5.67
CA PRO A 286 15.54 4.20 4.68
C PRO A 286 14.08 4.27 4.27
N MET A 287 13.80 3.90 3.03
CA MET A 287 12.44 3.80 2.48
C MET A 287 11.75 2.54 3.00
N THR A 288 10.59 2.69 3.62
CA THR A 288 9.74 1.59 4.07
C THR A 288 8.70 1.21 3.00
N ASP A 289 7.90 0.18 3.26
CA ASP A 289 6.82 -0.20 2.35
C ASP A 289 5.67 0.83 2.31
N HIS A 290 5.40 1.54 3.41
CA HIS A 290 4.47 2.67 3.43
C HIS A 290 4.97 3.86 2.62
N ASP A 291 6.26 4.15 2.67
CA ASP A 291 6.88 5.18 1.84
C ASP A 291 6.80 4.82 0.36
N TRP A 292 7.07 3.54 0.03
CA TRP A 292 6.94 3.09 -1.35
C TRP A 292 5.49 3.23 -1.85
N ALA A 293 4.49 2.90 -1.03
CA ALA A 293 3.10 3.08 -1.39
C ALA A 293 2.74 4.55 -1.63
N ALA A 294 3.25 5.47 -0.79
CA ALA A 294 3.06 6.91 -0.97
C ALA A 294 3.80 7.43 -2.22
N TRP A 295 5.01 6.97 -2.48
CA TRP A 295 5.75 7.28 -3.70
C TRP A 295 5.01 6.78 -4.95
N MET A 296 4.45 5.57 -4.91
CA MET A 296 3.60 5.03 -5.99
C MET A 296 2.30 5.81 -6.16
N ALA A 297 1.71 6.35 -5.07
CA ALA A 297 0.58 7.27 -5.17
C ALA A 297 1.00 8.54 -5.94
N GLY A 298 2.16 9.09 -5.63
CA GLY A 298 2.74 10.21 -6.39
C GLY A 298 2.90 9.89 -7.87
N LYS A 299 3.45 8.73 -8.21
CA LYS A 299 3.58 8.28 -9.62
C LYS A 299 2.22 8.11 -10.30
N ALA A 300 1.22 7.60 -9.60
CA ALA A 300 -0.15 7.46 -10.13
C ALA A 300 -0.79 8.83 -10.40
N ILE A 301 -0.57 9.81 -9.52
CA ILE A 301 -1.01 11.19 -9.69
C ILE A 301 -0.35 11.81 -10.92
N VAL A 302 0.97 11.67 -11.05
CA VAL A 302 1.72 12.19 -12.21
C VAL A 302 1.24 11.57 -13.52
N ALA A 303 1.12 10.23 -13.56
CA ALA A 303 0.64 9.52 -14.74
C ALA A 303 -0.79 9.95 -15.13
N ALA A 304 -1.67 10.18 -14.17
CA ALA A 304 -3.02 10.68 -14.45
C ALA A 304 -3.01 12.14 -14.91
N ALA A 305 -2.16 12.99 -14.31
CA ALA A 305 -2.04 14.42 -14.64
C ALA A 305 -1.45 14.66 -16.05
N THR A 306 -0.52 13.81 -16.45
CA THR A 306 0.08 13.89 -17.80
C THR A 306 -0.82 13.29 -18.89
N ALA A 307 -1.62 12.27 -18.53
CA ALA A 307 -2.56 11.63 -19.45
C ALA A 307 -3.85 12.42 -19.67
N SER A 308 -4.27 13.29 -18.75
CA SER A 308 -5.53 14.03 -18.84
C SER A 308 -5.40 15.48 -18.38
N PRO A 309 -5.75 16.45 -19.25
CA PRO A 309 -5.85 17.85 -18.83
C PRO A 309 -7.10 18.14 -18.00
N LYS A 310 -8.03 17.18 -17.88
CA LYS A 310 -9.28 17.33 -17.12
C LYS A 310 -9.10 16.86 -15.69
N THR A 311 -9.58 17.67 -14.76
CA THR A 311 -9.47 17.45 -13.31
C THR A 311 -10.81 17.12 -12.65
N ASP A 312 -11.84 16.80 -13.43
CA ASP A 312 -13.09 16.27 -12.89
C ASP A 312 -12.94 14.81 -12.42
N PRO A 313 -13.70 14.36 -11.41
CA PRO A 313 -13.53 13.03 -10.81
C PRO A 313 -13.61 11.88 -11.83
N ALA A 314 -14.50 11.94 -12.80
CA ALA A 314 -14.68 10.87 -13.79
C ALA A 314 -13.45 10.75 -14.71
N SER A 315 -12.89 11.87 -15.15
CA SER A 315 -11.68 11.91 -15.97
C SER A 315 -10.47 11.39 -15.19
N ILE A 316 -10.34 11.75 -13.90
CA ILE A 316 -9.26 11.27 -13.04
C ILE A 316 -9.39 9.75 -12.80
N HIS A 317 -10.59 9.25 -12.50
CA HIS A 317 -10.83 7.81 -12.37
C HIS A 317 -10.42 7.04 -13.62
N LYS A 318 -10.79 7.53 -14.80
CA LYS A 318 -10.41 6.91 -16.07
C LYS A 318 -8.90 6.91 -16.25
N ALA A 319 -8.23 8.02 -15.95
CA ALA A 319 -6.78 8.15 -16.07
C ALA A 319 -6.03 7.22 -15.09
N LEU A 320 -6.47 7.13 -13.83
CA LEU A 320 -5.89 6.23 -12.84
C LEU A 320 -6.01 4.75 -13.25
N LEU A 321 -7.17 4.32 -13.76
CA LEU A 321 -7.37 2.93 -14.20
C LEU A 321 -6.58 2.58 -15.46
N ALA A 322 -6.30 3.56 -16.31
CA ALA A 322 -5.49 3.39 -17.50
C ALA A 322 -3.98 3.50 -17.24
N ALA A 323 -3.58 4.01 -16.07
CA ALA A 323 -2.19 4.26 -15.74
C ALA A 323 -1.37 2.98 -15.72
N SER A 324 -0.22 3.02 -16.39
CA SER A 324 0.82 1.98 -16.34
C SER A 324 1.98 2.51 -15.53
N LEU A 325 2.24 1.89 -14.38
CA LEU A 325 3.17 2.38 -13.38
C LEU A 325 4.39 1.48 -13.27
N ASP A 326 5.57 2.09 -13.21
CA ASP A 326 6.80 1.40 -12.85
C ASP A 326 7.13 1.66 -11.38
N GLY A 327 7.07 0.63 -10.56
CA GLY A 327 7.40 0.65 -9.13
C GLY A 327 8.79 0.09 -8.81
N SER A 328 9.68 -0.02 -9.81
CA SER A 328 11.03 -0.58 -9.68
C SER A 328 11.05 -1.99 -9.10
N LYS A 329 10.08 -2.82 -9.51
CA LYS A 329 9.98 -4.24 -9.15
C LYS A 329 10.00 -5.17 -10.38
N GLY A 330 10.40 -4.65 -11.55
CA GLY A 330 10.58 -5.43 -12.78
C GLY A 330 9.30 -5.78 -13.55
N VAL A 331 8.17 -5.21 -13.17
CA VAL A 331 6.87 -5.40 -13.85
C VAL A 331 6.10 -4.10 -13.94
N VAL A 332 5.27 -4.00 -14.97
CA VAL A 332 4.30 -2.91 -15.10
C VAL A 332 3.13 -3.16 -14.15
N MET A 333 2.75 -2.13 -13.41
CA MET A 333 1.69 -2.17 -12.40
C MET A 333 0.49 -1.35 -12.84
N GLN A 334 -0.71 -1.86 -12.56
CA GLN A 334 -1.98 -1.22 -12.89
C GLN A 334 -2.98 -1.46 -11.77
N PHE A 335 -3.95 -0.57 -11.61
CA PHE A 335 -5.04 -0.81 -10.67
C PHE A 335 -6.02 -1.86 -11.23
N ARG A 336 -6.46 -2.76 -10.35
CA ARG A 336 -7.54 -3.70 -10.65
C ARG A 336 -8.86 -2.95 -10.85
N PRO A 337 -9.69 -3.32 -11.83
CA PRO A 337 -10.98 -2.65 -12.02
C PRO A 337 -12.04 -3.02 -10.97
N TRP A 338 -11.94 -4.19 -10.30
CA TRP A 338 -12.98 -4.69 -9.40
C TRP A 338 -12.81 -4.30 -7.92
N ASP A 339 -11.58 -4.03 -7.46
CA ASP A 339 -11.30 -3.68 -6.06
C ASP A 339 -10.35 -2.49 -5.91
N ARG A 340 -9.93 -1.87 -7.01
CA ARG A 340 -8.98 -0.73 -7.05
C ARG A 340 -7.63 -1.01 -6.41
N GLN A 341 -7.28 -2.25 -6.15
CA GLN A 341 -5.95 -2.64 -5.66
C GLN A 341 -4.90 -2.46 -6.76
N LEU A 342 -3.78 -1.83 -6.45
CA LEU A 342 -2.61 -1.82 -7.31
C LEU A 342 -2.04 -3.24 -7.43
N ARG A 343 -2.00 -3.79 -8.65
CA ARG A 343 -1.30 -5.03 -8.96
C ARG A 343 0.18 -4.82 -8.74
N GLN A 344 0.77 -5.59 -7.86
CA GLN A 344 2.19 -5.45 -7.52
C GLN A 344 2.78 -6.76 -7.04
N PRO A 345 4.09 -7.02 -7.29
CA PRO A 345 4.80 -8.06 -6.58
C PRO A 345 4.93 -7.73 -5.10
N VAL A 346 4.83 -8.75 -4.26
CA VAL A 346 5.11 -8.68 -2.82
C VAL A 346 6.51 -9.22 -2.58
N LEU A 347 7.33 -8.49 -1.84
CA LEU A 347 8.68 -8.90 -1.50
C LEU A 347 8.66 -9.68 -0.18
N LEU A 348 9.44 -10.74 -0.10
CA LEU A 348 9.69 -11.46 1.15
C LEU A 348 11.07 -11.09 1.66
N THR A 349 11.14 -10.62 2.90
CA THR A 349 12.38 -10.15 3.52
C THR A 349 12.53 -10.68 4.95
N ASP A 350 13.77 -10.89 5.35
CA ASP A 350 14.17 -11.17 6.74
C ASP A 350 14.76 -9.94 7.45
N GLY A 351 14.67 -8.76 6.78
CA GLY A 351 15.26 -7.52 7.25
C GLY A 351 16.70 -7.27 6.79
N GLN A 352 17.39 -8.30 6.28
CA GLN A 352 18.75 -8.18 5.75
C GLN A 352 18.79 -8.08 4.24
N GLY A 353 17.77 -8.65 3.58
CA GLY A 353 17.66 -8.63 2.13
C GLY A 353 16.33 -9.20 1.64
N VAL A 354 16.14 -9.22 0.32
CA VAL A 354 14.95 -9.81 -0.31
C VAL A 354 15.22 -11.27 -0.61
N GLN A 355 14.48 -12.16 0.05
CA GLN A 355 14.56 -13.61 -0.05
C GLN A 355 13.65 -14.20 -1.14
N GLY A 356 12.70 -13.40 -1.65
CA GLY A 356 11.78 -13.83 -2.70
C GLY A 356 10.91 -12.70 -3.21
N ILE A 357 10.41 -12.87 -4.43
CA ILE A 357 9.44 -11.98 -5.07
C ILE A 357 8.21 -12.82 -5.40
N MET A 358 7.04 -12.40 -4.91
CA MET A 358 5.79 -13.14 -5.09
C MET A 358 4.87 -12.42 -6.08
N PRO A 359 4.07 -13.17 -6.85
CA PRO A 359 3.85 -14.62 -6.81
C PRO A 359 5.01 -15.43 -7.42
N LEU A 360 5.13 -16.68 -6.96
CA LEU A 360 6.10 -17.63 -7.51
C LEU A 360 5.69 -18.12 -8.92
N GLU A 361 6.67 -18.41 -9.75
CA GLU A 361 6.46 -19.12 -11.01
C GLU A 361 5.80 -20.47 -10.76
N GLY A 362 4.85 -20.85 -11.64
CA GLY A 362 4.11 -22.12 -11.53
C GLY A 362 2.84 -22.09 -10.68
N VAL A 363 2.60 -21.00 -9.93
CA VAL A 363 1.35 -20.77 -9.16
C VAL A 363 0.75 -19.45 -9.64
N MET A 364 0.52 -19.31 -10.94
CA MET A 364 0.17 -18.02 -11.53
C MET A 364 -1.26 -17.99 -12.03
N HIS A 365 -1.90 -16.83 -11.82
CA HIS A 365 -3.23 -16.56 -12.34
C HIS A 365 -3.23 -16.54 -13.88
N PRO A 366 -4.24 -17.18 -14.55
CA PRO A 366 -4.22 -17.36 -16.01
C PRO A 366 -4.32 -16.07 -16.81
N LYS A 367 -4.97 -15.03 -16.28
CA LYS A 367 -5.15 -13.74 -16.97
C LYS A 367 -4.03 -12.73 -16.66
N ASN A 368 -3.66 -12.60 -15.40
CA ASN A 368 -2.62 -11.68 -14.95
C ASN A 368 -1.90 -12.26 -13.74
N VAL A 369 -0.61 -12.48 -13.87
CA VAL A 369 0.23 -13.07 -12.81
C VAL A 369 0.07 -12.36 -11.46
N LEU A 370 -0.06 -11.04 -11.44
CA LEU A 370 -0.18 -10.25 -10.22
C LEU A 370 -1.56 -10.38 -9.55
N ASP A 371 -2.54 -11.02 -10.21
CA ASP A 371 -3.84 -11.33 -9.62
C ASP A 371 -3.84 -12.67 -8.84
N THR A 372 -2.72 -13.37 -8.81
CA THR A 372 -2.53 -14.59 -8.01
C THR A 372 -2.65 -14.33 -6.51
N LEU A 373 -2.27 -13.12 -6.05
CA LEU A 373 -2.31 -12.74 -4.65
C LEU A 373 -3.55 -11.90 -4.34
N GLY A 374 -4.20 -12.19 -3.21
CA GLY A 374 -5.36 -11.44 -2.74
C GLY A 374 -6.69 -11.92 -3.30
N GLY A 375 -7.71 -11.05 -3.24
CA GLY A 375 -9.05 -11.33 -3.79
C GLY A 375 -9.06 -11.31 -5.31
N ASP A 376 -9.74 -12.27 -5.93
CA ASP A 376 -9.84 -12.38 -7.38
C ASP A 376 -11.21 -11.87 -7.89
N GLU A 377 -11.24 -11.43 -9.15
CA GLU A 377 -12.46 -10.92 -9.80
C GLU A 377 -13.68 -11.85 -9.69
N PRO A 378 -13.56 -13.18 -9.91
CA PRO A 378 -14.70 -14.10 -9.79
C PRO A 378 -15.28 -14.22 -8.38
N GLU A 379 -14.52 -13.86 -7.34
CA GLU A 379 -14.97 -13.93 -5.96
C GLU A 379 -16.02 -12.83 -5.63
N LYS A 380 -16.06 -11.75 -6.41
CA LYS A 380 -17.03 -10.64 -6.28
C LYS A 380 -17.16 -10.09 -4.85
N LEU A 381 -16.01 -9.96 -4.18
CA LEU A 381 -15.95 -9.53 -2.77
C LEU A 381 -16.35 -8.06 -2.58
N CYS A 382 -15.95 -7.19 -3.52
CA CYS A 382 -16.40 -5.81 -3.56
C CYS A 382 -17.78 -5.71 -4.21
N LYS A 383 -18.77 -5.24 -3.44
CA LYS A 383 -20.17 -5.10 -3.88
C LYS A 383 -20.54 -3.67 -4.29
N ALA A 384 -19.61 -2.73 -4.20
CA ALA A 384 -19.81 -1.39 -4.70
C ALA A 384 -20.09 -1.45 -6.22
N ARG A 385 -21.04 -0.63 -6.69
CA ARG A 385 -21.25 -0.48 -8.13
C ARG A 385 -20.11 0.35 -8.70
N LEU A 386 -19.18 -0.33 -9.34
CA LEU A 386 -17.98 0.23 -9.96
C LEU A 386 -18.27 0.79 -11.35
#